data_fcc4456483d283b7412c5933b06ad159
#
_entry.id   fcc4456483d283b7412c5933b06ad159
#
_cell.length_a   1.000
_cell.length_b   1.000
_cell.length_c   1.000
_cell.angle_alpha   90.00
_cell.angle_beta   90.00
_cell.angle_gamma   90.00
#
_symmetry.space_group_name_H-M   'P 1'
#
loop_
_entity.id
_entity.type
_entity.pdbx_description
1 polymer ?
#
loop_
_entity_poly.entity_id
_entity_poly.type
_entity_poly.pdbx_seq_one_letter_code
_entity_poly.pdbx_strand_id
1 'polypeptide(L)'
;MTGPELRWTPARPNAMVVACSDGRLQEATDAFLVREFKITRYDRFYVPGGGGALASSGADPVRAQQMCAECKYLVDLHAVRRVILLFHGPSAAGRIEAACADYRRKLPWANLAELRAQQEADAVDLLKRRREWASEAGVMLYRCEVDAAGQLAFVNLDPDSALGSERPIRGARS
;
A
#
# COMPACT_ATOMS: atom_id res chain seq x y z
N MET A 1 -32.09 9.63 -14.53
CA MET A 1 -31.47 8.54 -13.74
C MET A 1 -31.03 9.13 -12.41
N THR A 2 -31.75 8.86 -11.33
CA THR A 2 -31.33 9.26 -9.98
C THR A 2 -30.19 8.35 -9.57
N GLY A 3 -28.99 8.92 -9.35
CA GLY A 3 -27.85 8.19 -8.81
C GLY A 3 -28.15 7.61 -7.43
N PRO A 4 -27.31 6.68 -6.93
CA PRO A 4 -27.51 6.12 -5.60
C PRO A 4 -27.57 7.24 -4.56
N GLU A 5 -28.54 7.15 -3.65
CA GLU A 5 -28.68 8.13 -2.57
C GLU A 5 -27.46 8.01 -1.64
N LEU A 6 -26.63 9.06 -1.63
CA LEU A 6 -25.45 9.12 -0.78
C LEU A 6 -25.85 9.62 0.61
N ARG A 7 -25.74 8.74 1.62
CA ARG A 7 -26.03 9.09 3.01
C ARG A 7 -24.76 8.98 3.86
N TRP A 8 -24.50 10.01 4.66
CA TRP A 8 -23.49 9.94 5.70
C TRP A 8 -23.94 8.96 6.81
N THR A 9 -22.99 8.24 7.37
CA THR A 9 -23.21 7.34 8.50
C THR A 9 -22.13 7.57 9.56
N PRO A 10 -22.48 7.56 10.86
CA PRO A 10 -21.51 7.72 11.94
C PRO A 10 -20.63 6.48 12.16
N ALA A 11 -20.96 5.36 11.52
CA ALA A 11 -20.19 4.13 11.64
C ALA A 11 -18.79 4.31 11.04
N ARG A 12 -17.75 4.13 11.86
CA ARG A 12 -16.36 4.21 11.43
C ARG A 12 -15.93 2.91 10.76
N PRO A 13 -15.14 2.96 9.68
CA PRO A 13 -14.49 1.77 9.13
C PRO A 13 -13.55 1.15 10.16
N ASN A 14 -13.46 -0.18 10.18
CA ASN A 14 -12.50 -0.89 11.03
C ASN A 14 -11.18 -1.21 10.31
N ALA A 15 -11.04 -0.72 9.09
CA ALA A 15 -9.86 -0.87 8.25
C ALA A 15 -9.37 0.48 7.75
N MET A 16 -8.06 0.62 7.62
CA MET A 16 -7.38 1.73 6.96
C MET A 16 -6.49 1.19 5.85
N VAL A 17 -6.43 1.92 4.74
CA VAL A 17 -5.55 1.60 3.62
C VAL A 17 -4.57 2.73 3.42
N VAL A 18 -3.29 2.41 3.50
CA VAL A 18 -2.18 3.31 3.19
C VAL A 18 -1.73 3.00 1.76
N ALA A 19 -2.01 3.88 0.83
CA ALA A 19 -1.71 3.67 -0.58
C ALA A 19 -1.12 4.94 -1.22
N CYS A 20 -0.52 4.76 -2.40
CA CYS A 20 -0.05 5.89 -3.16
C CYS A 20 -1.23 6.73 -3.67
N SER A 21 -1.04 8.06 -3.70
CA SER A 21 -1.98 9.01 -4.29
C SER A 21 -2.05 8.95 -5.83
N ASP A 22 -1.37 7.99 -6.46
CA ASP A 22 -1.41 7.76 -7.90
C ASP A 22 -2.79 7.24 -8.32
N GLY A 23 -3.61 8.10 -8.93
CA GLY A 23 -4.98 7.78 -9.32
C GLY A 23 -5.12 6.62 -10.32
N ARG A 24 -4.04 6.26 -11.05
CA ARG A 24 -4.03 5.11 -11.96
C ARG A 24 -4.22 3.77 -11.27
N LEU A 25 -4.00 3.71 -9.95
CA LEU A 25 -4.07 2.49 -9.15
C LEU A 25 -5.36 2.38 -8.34
N GLN A 26 -6.19 3.44 -8.32
CA GLN A 26 -7.32 3.52 -7.41
C GLN A 26 -8.35 2.42 -7.64
N GLU A 27 -8.82 2.25 -8.88
CA GLU A 27 -9.83 1.22 -9.21
C GLU A 27 -9.32 -0.20 -8.92
N ALA A 28 -8.06 -0.48 -9.27
CA ALA A 28 -7.44 -1.77 -9.00
C ALA A 28 -7.31 -2.03 -7.49
N THR A 29 -6.98 -0.99 -6.72
CA THR A 29 -6.90 -1.07 -5.25
C THR A 29 -8.27 -1.37 -4.65
N ASP A 30 -9.30 -0.62 -5.03
CA ASP A 30 -10.67 -0.83 -4.54
C ASP A 30 -11.17 -2.24 -4.90
N ALA A 31 -10.95 -2.70 -6.14
CA ALA A 31 -11.30 -4.05 -6.57
C ALA A 31 -10.56 -5.15 -5.80
N PHE A 32 -9.27 -4.95 -5.53
CA PHE A 32 -8.47 -5.87 -4.72
C PHE A 32 -9.01 -5.97 -3.29
N LEU A 33 -9.30 -4.85 -2.63
CA LEU A 33 -9.82 -4.82 -1.27
C LEU A 33 -11.17 -5.53 -1.14
N VAL A 34 -12.05 -5.32 -2.10
CA VAL A 34 -13.36 -6.00 -2.14
C VAL A 34 -13.19 -7.49 -2.37
N ARG A 35 -12.37 -7.89 -3.33
CA ARG A 35 -12.21 -9.28 -3.72
C ARG A 35 -11.56 -10.11 -2.63
N GLU A 36 -10.43 -9.65 -2.08
CA GLU A 36 -9.62 -10.43 -1.13
C GLU A 36 -10.11 -10.31 0.31
N PHE A 37 -10.59 -9.15 0.71
CA PHE A 37 -10.88 -8.86 2.12
C PHE A 37 -12.34 -8.54 2.41
N LYS A 38 -13.18 -8.43 1.37
CA LYS A 38 -14.58 -7.99 1.49
C LYS A 38 -14.70 -6.59 2.11
N ILE A 39 -13.69 -5.75 1.91
CA ILE A 39 -13.64 -4.38 2.42
C ILE A 39 -14.21 -3.46 1.33
N THR A 40 -15.36 -2.86 1.61
CA THR A 40 -16.03 -1.87 0.74
C THR A 40 -15.93 -0.45 1.28
N ARG A 41 -15.59 -0.31 2.57
CA ARG A 41 -15.43 0.98 3.27
C ARG A 41 -14.20 0.90 4.15
N TYR A 42 -13.35 1.92 4.05
CA TYR A 42 -12.10 2.01 4.80
C TYR A 42 -11.64 3.46 4.89
N ASP A 43 -10.81 3.76 5.90
CA ASP A 43 -10.13 5.04 6.00
C ASP A 43 -9.00 5.09 4.96
N ARG A 44 -8.91 6.19 4.23
CA ARG A 44 -7.94 6.39 3.15
C ARG A 44 -6.79 7.26 3.62
N PHE A 45 -5.62 6.67 3.78
CA PHE A 45 -4.39 7.40 3.98
C PHE A 45 -3.56 7.36 2.67
N TYR A 46 -3.98 8.20 1.71
CA TYR A 46 -3.42 8.21 0.37
C TYR A 46 -2.40 9.33 0.23
N VAL A 47 -1.14 8.96 0.15
CA VAL A 47 -0.01 9.88 0.10
C VAL A 47 0.98 9.46 -1.01
N PRO A 48 1.76 10.40 -1.59
CA PRO A 48 2.82 10.04 -2.52
C PRO A 48 3.77 9.03 -1.88
N GLY A 49 3.97 7.88 -2.53
CA GLY A 49 4.78 6.78 -1.99
C GLY A 49 4.00 5.66 -1.34
N GLY A 50 2.74 5.88 -0.95
CA GLY A 50 1.92 4.87 -0.29
C GLY A 50 2.58 4.32 0.96
N GLY A 51 2.66 2.98 1.09
CA GLY A 51 3.36 2.31 2.17
C GLY A 51 4.81 2.78 2.34
N GLY A 52 5.50 3.06 1.23
CA GLY A 52 6.86 3.59 1.25
C GLY A 52 6.99 4.98 1.86
N ALA A 53 5.90 5.75 1.99
CA ALA A 53 5.98 7.06 2.65
C ALA A 53 6.25 6.96 4.15
N LEU A 54 5.89 5.82 4.78
CA LEU A 54 6.16 5.53 6.18
C LEU A 54 7.60 5.04 6.41
N ALA A 55 8.33 4.68 5.34
CA ALA A 55 9.71 4.25 5.39
C ALA A 55 10.65 5.38 4.95
N SER A 56 11.80 5.51 5.63
CA SER A 56 12.81 6.50 5.24
C SER A 56 13.53 6.10 3.95
N SER A 57 13.64 4.81 3.68
CA SER A 57 14.49 4.24 2.60
C SER A 57 15.93 4.75 2.66
N GLY A 58 16.41 5.18 3.86
CA GLY A 58 17.69 5.81 4.07
C GLY A 58 17.83 7.27 3.57
N ALA A 59 16.77 7.84 3.00
CA ALA A 59 16.84 9.15 2.33
C ALA A 59 15.95 10.24 2.95
N ASP A 60 14.84 9.88 3.58
CA ASP A 60 13.86 10.86 4.07
C ASP A 60 13.28 10.51 5.45
N PRO A 61 14.11 10.50 6.51
CA PRO A 61 13.69 10.07 7.84
C PRO A 61 12.64 10.99 8.49
N VAL A 62 12.73 12.30 8.25
CA VAL A 62 11.81 13.29 8.85
C VAL A 62 10.39 13.09 8.34
N ARG A 63 10.23 12.98 7.02
CA ARG A 63 8.93 12.71 6.42
C ARG A 63 8.37 11.36 6.85
N ALA A 64 9.20 10.31 6.86
CA ALA A 64 8.79 8.98 7.30
C ALA A 64 8.25 9.00 8.74
N GLN A 65 8.94 9.68 9.65
CA GLN A 65 8.50 9.86 11.04
C GLN A 65 7.15 10.60 11.12
N GLN A 66 7.00 11.68 10.36
CA GLN A 66 5.73 12.42 10.30
C GLN A 66 4.59 11.53 9.78
N MET A 67 4.80 10.80 8.68
CA MET A 67 3.77 9.91 8.12
C MET A 67 3.39 8.77 9.07
N CYS A 68 4.35 8.23 9.82
CA CYS A 68 4.09 7.25 10.87
C CYS A 68 3.21 7.85 11.99
N ALA A 69 3.50 9.08 12.42
CA ALA A 69 2.73 9.75 13.46
C ALA A 69 1.28 10.03 13.00
N GLU A 70 1.08 10.51 11.78
CA GLU A 70 -0.24 10.73 11.20
C GLU A 70 -1.02 9.43 11.03
N CYS A 71 -0.36 8.38 10.55
CA CYS A 71 -0.96 7.05 10.43
C CYS A 71 -1.44 6.54 11.79
N LYS A 72 -0.57 6.61 12.81
CA LYS A 72 -0.90 6.21 14.18
C LYS A 72 -2.07 7.00 14.74
N TYR A 73 -2.07 8.32 14.55
CA TYR A 73 -3.16 9.18 14.99
C TYR A 73 -4.51 8.75 14.43
N LEU A 74 -4.59 8.45 13.13
CA LEU A 74 -5.81 7.98 12.49
C LEU A 74 -6.23 6.60 12.97
N VAL A 75 -5.28 5.69 13.15
CA VAL A 75 -5.54 4.34 13.69
C VAL A 75 -6.18 4.44 15.07
N ASP A 76 -5.60 5.25 15.95
CA ASP A 76 -6.09 5.41 17.33
C ASP A 76 -7.43 6.17 17.36
N LEU A 77 -7.56 7.25 16.60
CA LEU A 77 -8.77 8.08 16.53
C LEU A 77 -10.01 7.29 16.09
N HIS A 78 -9.84 6.42 15.10
CA HIS A 78 -10.94 5.66 14.52
C HIS A 78 -11.05 4.23 15.07
N ALA A 79 -10.16 3.84 15.99
CA ALA A 79 -10.08 2.48 16.54
C ALA A 79 -9.95 1.42 15.42
N VAL A 80 -9.08 1.71 14.45
CA VAL A 80 -8.82 0.83 13.30
C VAL A 80 -8.22 -0.49 13.79
N ARG A 81 -8.75 -1.61 13.31
CA ARG A 81 -8.28 -2.95 13.68
C ARG A 81 -7.38 -3.59 12.64
N ARG A 82 -7.37 -3.04 11.41
CA ARG A 82 -6.62 -3.60 10.30
C ARG A 82 -6.06 -2.47 9.45
N VAL A 83 -4.75 -2.49 9.22
CA VAL A 83 -4.08 -1.58 8.28
C VAL A 83 -3.53 -2.38 7.11
N ILE A 84 -3.90 -1.99 5.89
CA ILE A 84 -3.36 -2.55 4.66
C ILE A 84 -2.39 -1.54 4.07
N LEU A 85 -1.14 -1.93 3.99
CA LEU A 85 -0.04 -1.11 3.48
C LEU A 85 0.23 -1.52 2.03
N LEU A 86 0.04 -0.59 1.10
CA LEU A 86 0.24 -0.83 -0.32
C LEU A 86 1.45 -0.06 -0.85
N PHE A 87 2.43 -0.81 -1.32
CA PHE A 87 3.48 -0.34 -2.20
C PHE A 87 3.03 -0.47 -3.65
N HIS A 88 3.72 0.15 -4.58
CA HIS A 88 3.50 -0.10 -6.01
C HIS A 88 4.77 0.09 -6.83
N GLY A 89 4.82 -0.57 -7.96
CA GLY A 89 5.93 -0.45 -8.90
C GLY A 89 5.88 -1.51 -9.97
N PRO A 90 6.92 -1.59 -10.80
CA PRO A 90 6.99 -2.61 -11.84
C PRO A 90 7.16 -4.00 -11.25
N SER A 91 6.63 -5.01 -11.92
CA SER A 91 6.99 -6.41 -11.70
C SER A 91 8.47 -6.65 -12.07
N ALA A 92 8.99 -7.85 -11.79
CA ALA A 92 10.37 -8.19 -12.17
C ALA A 92 10.63 -8.05 -13.68
N ALA A 93 9.60 -8.30 -14.51
CA ALA A 93 9.63 -8.11 -15.96
C ALA A 93 8.95 -6.82 -16.43
N GLY A 94 8.64 -5.91 -15.50
CA GLY A 94 7.95 -4.65 -15.80
C GLY A 94 8.88 -3.58 -16.33
N ARG A 95 8.32 -2.40 -16.58
CA ARG A 95 9.05 -1.24 -17.08
C ARG A 95 9.31 -0.25 -15.95
N ILE A 96 10.48 0.39 -15.97
CA ILE A 96 10.89 1.36 -14.95
C ILE A 96 9.93 2.56 -14.82
N GLU A 97 9.19 2.89 -15.87
CA GLU A 97 8.20 3.97 -15.89
C GLU A 97 7.02 3.71 -14.96
N ALA A 98 6.77 2.44 -14.61
CA ALA A 98 5.76 2.06 -13.62
C ALA A 98 6.25 2.21 -12.18
N ALA A 99 7.52 2.56 -11.96
CA ALA A 99 8.06 2.74 -10.62
C ALA A 99 7.39 3.93 -9.92
N CYS A 100 7.15 3.75 -8.63
CA CYS A 100 6.64 4.81 -7.77
C CYS A 100 7.55 6.04 -7.84
N ALA A 101 6.97 7.20 -8.14
CA ALA A 101 7.72 8.46 -8.26
C ALA A 101 8.44 8.83 -6.95
N ASP A 102 7.85 8.52 -5.79
CA ASP A 102 8.49 8.79 -4.50
C ASP A 102 9.73 7.92 -4.28
N TYR A 103 9.70 6.64 -4.67
CA TYR A 103 10.89 5.79 -4.63
C TYR A 103 11.97 6.25 -5.60
N ARG A 104 11.59 6.68 -6.80
CA ARG A 104 12.56 7.28 -7.74
C ARG A 104 13.17 8.58 -7.22
N ARG A 105 12.40 9.38 -6.49
CA ARG A 105 12.91 10.60 -5.81
C ARG A 105 13.91 10.25 -4.71
N LYS A 106 13.60 9.24 -3.89
CA LYS A 106 14.48 8.80 -2.80
C LYS A 106 15.75 8.11 -3.30
N LEU A 107 15.62 7.33 -4.37
CA LEU A 107 16.67 6.48 -4.92
C LEU A 107 16.82 6.74 -6.43
N PRO A 108 17.29 7.94 -6.83
CA PRO A 108 17.27 8.36 -8.23
C PRO A 108 18.20 7.54 -9.13
N TRP A 109 19.17 6.85 -8.55
CA TRP A 109 20.15 6.04 -9.27
C TRP A 109 19.78 4.55 -9.34
N ALA A 110 18.76 4.13 -8.58
CA ALA A 110 18.41 2.72 -8.45
C ALA A 110 17.78 2.19 -9.75
N ASN A 111 18.22 1.02 -10.14
CA ASN A 111 17.58 0.24 -11.18
C ASN A 111 16.30 -0.45 -10.64
N LEU A 112 15.57 -1.14 -11.52
CA LEU A 112 14.32 -1.80 -11.19
C LEU A 112 14.46 -2.82 -10.05
N ALA A 113 15.49 -3.67 -10.10
CA ALA A 113 15.71 -4.70 -9.08
C ALA A 113 16.03 -4.07 -7.71
N GLU A 114 16.83 -3.02 -7.69
CA GLU A 114 17.18 -2.27 -6.49
C GLU A 114 15.96 -1.56 -5.88
N LEU A 115 15.10 -0.96 -6.69
CA LEU A 115 13.85 -0.35 -6.21
C LEU A 115 12.92 -1.40 -5.58
N ARG A 116 12.79 -2.57 -6.19
CA ARG A 116 12.00 -3.67 -5.67
C ARG A 116 12.55 -4.20 -4.35
N ALA A 117 13.87 -4.44 -4.29
CA ALA A 117 14.55 -4.89 -3.08
C ALA A 117 14.41 -3.88 -1.94
N GLN A 118 14.49 -2.57 -2.24
CA GLN A 118 14.28 -1.54 -1.23
C GLN A 118 12.83 -1.54 -0.71
N GLN A 119 11.83 -1.73 -1.57
CA GLN A 119 10.44 -1.83 -1.12
C GLN A 119 10.22 -3.04 -0.20
N GLU A 120 10.85 -4.17 -0.48
CA GLU A 120 10.79 -5.35 0.37
C GLU A 120 11.48 -5.12 1.73
N ALA A 121 12.66 -4.49 1.72
CA ALA A 121 13.37 -4.11 2.94
C ALA A 121 12.56 -3.13 3.79
N ASP A 122 11.96 -2.12 3.17
CA ASP A 122 11.09 -1.13 3.84
C ASP A 122 9.84 -1.80 4.43
N ALA A 123 9.23 -2.74 3.72
CA ALA A 123 8.07 -3.49 4.20
C ALA A 123 8.40 -4.31 5.45
N VAL A 124 9.54 -5.01 5.43
CA VAL A 124 10.04 -5.78 6.59
C VAL A 124 10.35 -4.87 7.78
N ASP A 125 11.00 -3.72 7.56
CA ASP A 125 11.30 -2.76 8.62
C ASP A 125 10.01 -2.19 9.23
N LEU A 126 9.07 -1.78 8.42
CA LEU A 126 7.77 -1.27 8.88
C LEU A 126 7.00 -2.33 9.68
N LEU A 127 7.04 -3.60 9.27
CA LEU A 127 6.40 -4.68 10.02
C LEU A 127 7.03 -4.86 11.40
N LYS A 128 8.36 -4.83 11.50
CA LYS A 128 9.09 -4.89 12.77
C LYS A 128 8.72 -3.74 13.72
N ARG A 129 8.52 -2.55 13.17
CA ARG A 129 8.19 -1.33 13.92
C ARG A 129 6.68 -1.02 13.93
N ARG A 130 5.81 -1.97 13.59
CA ARG A 130 4.38 -1.73 13.39
C ARG A 130 3.68 -1.03 14.58
N ARG A 131 4.11 -1.26 15.82
CA ARG A 131 3.53 -0.60 17.00
C ARG A 131 3.75 0.90 17.04
N GLU A 132 4.75 1.42 16.33
CA GLU A 132 5.05 2.84 16.28
C GLU A 132 4.07 3.63 15.41
N TRP A 133 3.41 2.97 14.43
CA TRP A 133 2.57 3.62 13.45
C TRP A 133 1.18 2.96 13.25
N ALA A 134 0.99 1.73 13.67
CA ALA A 134 -0.28 1.00 13.55
C ALA A 134 -0.86 0.59 14.91
N SER A 135 -0.25 0.98 16.03
CA SER A 135 -0.68 0.61 17.38
C SER A 135 -0.87 -0.90 17.53
N GLU A 136 -2.05 -1.37 17.92
CA GLU A 136 -2.39 -2.79 18.07
C GLU A 136 -3.14 -3.35 16.84
N ALA A 137 -3.29 -2.56 15.77
CA ALA A 137 -3.96 -3.03 14.55
C ALA A 137 -3.14 -4.15 13.86
N GLY A 138 -3.84 -5.11 13.28
CA GLY A 138 -3.22 -6.08 12.40
C GLY A 138 -2.74 -5.40 11.12
N VAL A 139 -1.53 -5.72 10.67
CA VAL A 139 -0.91 -5.13 9.47
C VAL A 139 -0.80 -6.16 8.36
N MET A 140 -1.14 -5.78 7.16
CA MET A 140 -0.96 -6.56 5.94
C MET A 140 -0.20 -5.73 4.91
N LEU A 141 0.75 -6.37 4.22
CA LEU A 141 1.69 -5.72 3.32
C LEU A 141 1.55 -6.28 1.91
N TYR A 142 1.29 -5.41 0.95
CA TYR A 142 1.19 -5.80 -0.45
C TYR A 142 1.93 -4.83 -1.36
N ARG A 143 2.35 -5.32 -2.52
CA ARG A 143 2.81 -4.50 -3.64
C ARG A 143 1.89 -4.71 -4.83
N CYS A 144 1.33 -3.62 -5.36
CA CYS A 144 0.67 -3.59 -6.65
C CYS A 144 1.76 -3.54 -7.74
N GLU A 145 1.94 -4.63 -8.44
CA GLU A 145 2.92 -4.78 -9.51
C GLU A 145 2.30 -4.51 -10.88
N VAL A 146 3.05 -3.78 -11.71
CA VAL A 146 2.69 -3.49 -13.11
C VAL A 146 3.64 -4.29 -14.01
N ASP A 147 3.12 -5.18 -14.84
CA ASP A 147 3.92 -5.93 -15.79
C ASP A 147 4.23 -5.14 -17.08
N ALA A 148 4.98 -5.74 -18.01
CA ALA A 148 5.36 -5.11 -19.26
C ALA A 148 4.16 -4.79 -20.17
N ALA A 149 3.03 -5.48 -20.00
CA ALA A 149 1.78 -5.27 -20.73
C ALA A 149 0.84 -4.27 -20.01
N GLY A 150 1.24 -3.74 -18.82
CA GLY A 150 0.42 -2.85 -18.01
C GLY A 150 -0.61 -3.59 -17.15
N GLN A 151 -0.54 -4.92 -17.03
CA GLN A 151 -1.43 -5.67 -16.15
C GLN A 151 -1.04 -5.48 -14.69
N LEU A 152 -2.03 -5.40 -13.81
CA LEU A 152 -1.85 -5.20 -12.39
C LEU A 152 -2.03 -6.51 -11.61
N ALA A 153 -1.10 -6.77 -10.68
CA ALA A 153 -1.17 -7.88 -9.74
C ALA A 153 -0.80 -7.41 -8.33
N PHE A 154 -1.44 -7.97 -7.30
CA PHE A 154 -1.10 -7.68 -5.90
C PHE A 154 -0.31 -8.85 -5.34
N VAL A 155 0.89 -8.57 -4.84
CA VAL A 155 1.83 -9.55 -4.29
C VAL A 155 1.96 -9.28 -2.79
N ASN A 156 1.82 -10.32 -1.98
CA ASN A 156 2.06 -10.22 -0.54
C ASN A 156 3.56 -10.02 -0.27
N LEU A 157 3.88 -9.06 0.58
CA LEU A 157 5.25 -8.74 1.03
C LEU A 157 5.54 -9.20 2.46
N ASP A 158 4.58 -9.86 3.13
CA ASP A 158 4.80 -10.37 4.48
C ASP A 158 5.72 -11.60 4.42
N PRO A 159 6.94 -11.54 4.98
CA PRO A 159 7.90 -12.64 4.92
C PRO A 159 7.44 -13.88 5.71
N ASP A 160 6.57 -13.69 6.72
CA ASP A 160 6.06 -14.77 7.57
C ASP A 160 4.75 -15.37 7.05
N SER A 161 4.24 -14.87 5.93
CA SER A 161 3.03 -15.40 5.30
C SER A 161 3.32 -16.81 4.78
N ALA A 162 2.69 -17.82 5.38
CA ALA A 162 2.71 -19.21 4.89
C ALA A 162 2.11 -19.35 3.47
N LEU A 163 1.58 -18.27 2.91
CA LEU A 163 1.11 -18.11 1.54
C LEU A 163 2.18 -17.51 0.61
N GLY A 164 3.44 -17.48 1.02
CA GLY A 164 4.59 -17.12 0.18
C GLY A 164 4.75 -17.98 -1.09
N SER A 165 3.69 -18.62 -1.57
CA SER A 165 3.60 -19.21 -2.89
C SER A 165 3.01 -18.22 -3.87
N GLU A 166 3.83 -17.65 -4.69
CA GLU A 166 3.64 -17.03 -5.98
C GLU A 166 2.29 -17.34 -6.68
N ARG A 167 1.20 -16.74 -6.21
CA ARG A 167 0.01 -16.61 -7.05
C ARG A 167 -0.24 -15.12 -7.29
N PRO A 168 0.19 -14.59 -8.45
CA PRO A 168 -0.27 -13.27 -8.86
C PRO A 168 -1.80 -13.32 -8.99
N ILE A 169 -2.46 -12.53 -8.17
CA ILE A 169 -3.90 -12.35 -8.27
C ILE A 169 -4.13 -11.44 -9.46
N ARG A 170 -4.41 -12.04 -10.62
CA ARG A 170 -4.63 -11.30 -11.88
C ARG A 170 -5.90 -10.45 -11.74
N GLY A 171 -5.80 -9.19 -12.11
CA GLY A 171 -6.94 -8.30 -12.27
C GLY A 171 -7.96 -8.87 -13.25
N ALA A 172 -9.25 -8.69 -12.97
CA ALA A 172 -10.31 -9.05 -13.89
C ALA A 172 -10.16 -8.26 -15.19
N ARG A 173 -10.25 -8.96 -16.33
CA ARG A 173 -10.47 -8.30 -17.61
C ARG A 173 -11.88 -7.72 -17.61
N SER A 174 -11.97 -6.44 -17.88
CA SER A 174 -13.24 -5.79 -18.26
C SER A 174 -13.71 -6.28 -19.63
#